data_7f4f0e961a349efe7c3af3a315a21d3d
#
_entry.id   7f4f0e961a349efe7c3af3a315a21d3d
#
_cell.length_a   1.000
_cell.length_b   1.000
_cell.length_c   1.000
_cell.angle_alpha   90.00
_cell.angle_beta   90.00
_cell.angle_gamma   90.00
#
_symmetry.space_group_name_H-M   'P 1'
#
loop_
_entity.id
_entity.type
_entity.pdbx_description
1 polymer ?
#
loop_
_entity_poly.entity_id
_entity_poly.type
_entity_poly.pdbx_seq_one_letter_code
_entity_poly.pdbx_strand_id
1 'polypeptide(L)'
;MIFFQLFTTAFMSIFYGVVITAAVMAILYFLLRQFNRGIVESVPFYITGAVLFLLLTIQFSLMMGAIDAKSYVDSIEIYVQQLVEGASGLVTAQESQEILDEITSQNHLIGLFFGTCNFSGNDVSQLPAVMAETFRSNLNSYIWHRVGWAFFVIVVAVVIAIFARKRPISCNFD
;
A
#
# COMPACT_ATOMS: atom_id res chain seq x y z
N MET A 1 22.75 11.60 1.59
CA MET A 1 21.67 12.02 0.67
C MET A 1 20.51 11.00 0.62
N ILE A 2 20.76 9.70 0.68
CA ILE A 2 19.72 8.63 0.58
C ILE A 2 18.66 8.74 1.68
N PHE A 3 19.04 8.99 2.93
CA PHE A 3 18.10 9.16 4.05
C PHE A 3 17.11 10.31 3.86
N PHE A 4 17.55 11.40 3.26
CA PHE A 4 16.68 12.56 3.02
C PHE A 4 15.65 12.27 1.91
N GLN A 5 16.05 11.55 0.86
CA GLN A 5 15.13 11.12 -0.20
C GLN A 5 14.09 10.11 0.32
N LEU A 6 14.53 9.10 1.09
CA LEU A 6 13.62 8.12 1.72
C LEU A 6 12.62 8.80 2.65
N PHE A 7 13.09 9.75 3.48
CA PHE A 7 12.22 10.50 4.38
C PHE A 7 11.22 11.36 3.61
N THR A 8 11.66 12.02 2.54
CA THR A 8 10.78 12.85 1.69
C THR A 8 9.72 12.01 0.99
N THR A 9 10.10 10.85 0.44
CA THR A 9 9.16 9.93 -0.23
C THR A 9 8.15 9.36 0.76
N ALA A 10 8.59 8.91 1.93
CA ALA A 10 7.71 8.40 2.97
C ALA A 10 6.74 9.50 3.48
N PHE A 11 7.24 10.71 3.68
CA PHE A 11 6.42 11.84 4.11
C PHE A 11 5.39 12.23 3.04
N MET A 12 5.77 12.26 1.78
CA MET A 12 4.84 12.51 0.66
C MET A 12 3.78 11.42 0.55
N SER A 13 4.14 10.14 0.69
CA SER A 13 3.17 9.03 0.67
C SER A 13 2.16 9.14 1.81
N ILE A 14 2.58 9.53 3.03
CA ILE A 14 1.69 9.78 4.16
C ILE A 14 0.79 10.98 3.87
N PHE A 15 1.35 12.08 3.35
CA PHE A 15 0.59 13.27 3.02
C PHE A 15 -0.52 12.98 2.00
N TYR A 16 -0.20 12.30 0.90
CA TYR A 16 -1.19 11.88 -0.08
C TYR A 16 -2.22 10.91 0.52
N GLY A 17 -1.79 9.98 1.38
CA GLY A 17 -2.67 9.08 2.11
C GLY A 17 -3.71 9.83 2.95
N VAL A 18 -3.28 10.86 3.69
CA VAL A 18 -4.17 11.72 4.49
C VAL A 18 -5.15 12.49 3.61
N VAL A 19 -4.68 13.09 2.51
CA VAL A 19 -5.53 13.88 1.59
C VAL A 19 -6.61 12.99 0.95
N ILE A 20 -6.22 11.81 0.46
CA ILE A 20 -7.18 10.86 -0.14
C ILE A 20 -8.18 10.39 0.92
N THR A 21 -7.71 10.05 2.12
CA THR A 21 -8.60 9.64 3.22
C THR A 21 -9.60 10.75 3.57
N ALA A 22 -9.15 12.00 3.66
CA ALA A 22 -10.02 13.13 3.94
C ALA A 22 -11.09 13.30 2.85
N ALA A 23 -10.73 13.14 1.57
CA ALA A 23 -11.67 13.20 0.46
C ALA A 23 -12.72 12.06 0.54
N VAL A 24 -12.27 10.81 0.81
CA VAL A 24 -13.17 9.67 0.99
C VAL A 24 -14.12 9.90 2.16
N MET A 25 -13.62 10.39 3.29
CA MET A 25 -14.43 10.70 4.47
C MET A 25 -15.44 11.81 4.20
N ALA A 26 -15.07 12.84 3.44
CA ALA A 26 -16.00 13.90 3.04
C ALA A 26 -17.14 13.35 2.16
N ILE A 27 -16.81 12.47 1.21
CA ILE A 27 -17.81 11.82 0.36
C ILE A 27 -18.76 10.95 1.21
N LEU A 28 -18.21 10.12 2.11
CA LEU A 28 -19.02 9.28 3.01
C LEU A 28 -19.92 10.12 3.91
N TYR A 29 -19.40 11.20 4.49
CA TYR A 29 -20.18 12.14 5.28
C TYR A 29 -21.35 12.70 4.48
N PHE A 30 -21.08 13.17 3.25
CA PHE A 30 -22.11 13.76 2.40
C PHE A 30 -23.19 12.74 2.01
N LEU A 31 -22.80 11.53 1.63
CA LEU A 31 -23.70 10.43 1.30
C LEU A 31 -24.57 10.05 2.50
N LEU A 32 -23.99 9.82 3.67
CA LEU A 32 -24.73 9.44 4.87
C LEU A 32 -25.67 10.56 5.33
N ARG A 33 -25.27 11.82 5.21
CA ARG A 33 -26.11 12.99 5.51
C ARG A 33 -27.33 13.07 4.61
N GLN A 34 -27.17 12.71 3.32
CA GLN A 34 -28.28 12.73 2.36
C GLN A 34 -29.29 11.62 2.64
N PHE A 35 -28.82 10.44 3.07
CA PHE A 35 -29.71 9.34 3.44
C PHE A 35 -30.39 9.55 4.80
N ASN A 36 -29.67 10.05 5.81
CA ASN A 36 -30.25 10.25 7.14
C ASN A 36 -29.39 11.17 8.03
N ARG A 37 -29.83 12.43 8.19
CA ARG A 37 -29.13 13.45 9.00
C ARG A 37 -28.86 13.02 10.45
N GLY A 38 -29.75 12.26 11.07
CA GLY A 38 -29.61 11.85 12.47
C GLY A 38 -28.51 10.79 12.70
N ILE A 39 -27.96 10.16 11.65
CA ILE A 39 -26.79 9.26 11.79
C ILE A 39 -25.53 10.09 12.01
N VAL A 40 -25.39 11.17 11.25
CA VAL A 40 -24.18 11.99 11.21
C VAL A 40 -24.02 12.84 12.49
N GLU A 41 -25.10 13.13 13.21
CA GLU A 41 -25.09 13.90 14.45
C GLU A 41 -24.86 13.02 15.70
N SER A 42 -24.71 11.71 15.52
CA SER A 42 -24.55 10.78 16.63
C SER A 42 -23.08 10.65 17.09
N VAL A 43 -22.84 10.57 18.41
CA VAL A 43 -21.50 10.36 18.99
C VAL A 43 -20.82 9.10 18.43
N PRO A 44 -21.51 7.93 18.28
CA PRO A 44 -20.92 6.73 17.66
C PRO A 44 -20.41 6.97 16.24
N PHE A 45 -21.04 7.85 15.48
CA PHE A 45 -20.56 8.18 14.13
C PHE A 45 -19.18 8.84 14.15
N TYR A 46 -18.95 9.79 15.05
CA TYR A 46 -17.66 10.47 15.16
C TYR A 46 -16.55 9.52 15.61
N ILE A 47 -16.83 8.62 16.58
CA ILE A 47 -15.86 7.63 17.05
C ILE A 47 -15.51 6.65 15.91
N THR A 48 -16.51 6.09 15.24
CA THR A 48 -16.31 5.18 14.10
C THR A 48 -15.57 5.90 12.96
N GLY A 49 -15.91 7.15 12.71
CA GLY A 49 -15.25 7.99 11.72
C GLY A 49 -13.76 8.22 12.02
N ALA A 50 -13.42 8.49 13.28
CA ALA A 50 -12.01 8.66 13.68
C ALA A 50 -11.20 7.37 13.50
N VAL A 51 -11.73 6.22 13.92
CA VAL A 51 -11.08 4.92 13.72
C VAL A 51 -10.94 4.60 12.22
N LEU A 52 -11.99 4.83 11.44
CA LEU A 52 -11.98 4.63 9.99
C LEU A 52 -10.92 5.53 9.33
N PHE A 53 -10.84 6.80 9.73
CA PHE A 53 -9.85 7.75 9.22
C PHE A 53 -8.41 7.23 9.43
N LEU A 54 -8.09 6.76 10.64
CA LEU A 54 -6.77 6.21 10.95
C LEU A 54 -6.46 4.96 10.11
N LEU A 55 -7.40 4.02 10.02
CA LEU A 55 -7.22 2.79 9.24
C LEU A 55 -7.04 3.08 7.74
N LEU A 56 -7.85 3.97 7.17
CA LEU A 56 -7.74 4.35 5.76
C LEU A 56 -6.45 5.11 5.48
N THR A 57 -6.01 5.99 6.38
CA THR A 57 -4.74 6.72 6.23
C THR A 57 -3.58 5.74 6.12
N ILE A 58 -3.52 4.72 6.99
CA ILE A 58 -2.47 3.69 6.91
C ILE A 58 -2.57 2.92 5.58
N GLN A 59 -3.76 2.51 5.17
CA GLN A 59 -3.95 1.76 3.93
C GLN A 59 -3.53 2.55 2.69
N PHE A 60 -3.95 3.80 2.59
CA PHE A 60 -3.60 4.66 1.45
C PHE A 60 -2.12 5.05 1.45
N SER A 61 -1.52 5.30 2.62
CA SER A 61 -0.08 5.58 2.70
C SER A 61 0.75 4.40 2.21
N LEU A 62 0.39 3.16 2.60
CA LEU A 62 1.07 1.95 2.12
C LEU A 62 0.84 1.70 0.63
N MET A 63 -0.35 2.02 0.13
CA MET A 63 -0.65 1.93 -1.31
C MET A 63 0.18 2.94 -2.12
N MET A 64 0.29 4.19 -1.65
CA MET A 64 1.13 5.19 -2.32
C MET A 64 2.60 4.80 -2.31
N GLY A 65 3.11 4.25 -1.19
CA GLY A 65 4.47 3.70 -1.14
C GLY A 65 4.71 2.57 -2.16
N ALA A 66 3.72 1.71 -2.41
CA ALA A 66 3.81 0.67 -3.43
C ALA A 66 3.76 1.25 -4.87
N ILE A 67 2.99 2.33 -5.10
CA ILE A 67 2.96 3.04 -6.38
C ILE A 67 4.32 3.72 -6.64
N ASP A 68 4.87 4.37 -5.63
CA ASP A 68 6.20 4.96 -5.73
C ASP A 68 7.28 3.90 -6.00
N ALA A 69 7.23 2.75 -5.28
CA ALA A 69 8.13 1.63 -5.54
C ALA A 69 8.04 1.13 -6.99
N LYS A 70 6.84 1.12 -7.57
CA LYS A 70 6.63 0.72 -8.97
C LYS A 70 7.36 1.64 -9.96
N SER A 71 7.51 2.94 -9.66
CA SER A 71 8.23 3.88 -10.52
C SER A 71 9.74 3.60 -10.59
N TYR A 72 10.29 2.86 -9.61
CA TYR A 72 11.70 2.48 -9.59
C TYR A 72 11.99 1.17 -10.33
N VAL A 73 10.97 0.42 -10.74
CA VAL A 73 11.18 -0.90 -11.40
C VAL A 73 11.99 -0.77 -12.69
N ASP A 74 11.74 0.27 -13.48
CA ASP A 74 12.48 0.52 -14.72
C ASP A 74 13.97 0.81 -14.46
N SER A 75 14.25 1.51 -13.37
CA SER A 75 15.62 1.78 -12.93
C SER A 75 16.33 0.50 -12.44
N ILE A 76 15.59 -0.40 -11.80
CA ILE A 76 16.09 -1.71 -11.36
C ILE A 76 16.39 -2.57 -12.57
N GLU A 77 15.53 -2.60 -13.58
CA GLU A 77 15.73 -3.35 -14.82
C GLU A 77 17.06 -2.94 -15.49
N ILE A 78 17.29 -1.63 -15.63
CA ILE A 78 18.54 -1.08 -16.19
C ILE A 78 19.74 -1.46 -15.32
N TYR A 79 19.60 -1.37 -14.00
CA TYR A 79 20.69 -1.71 -13.07
C TYR A 79 21.07 -3.19 -13.14
N VAL A 80 20.07 -4.10 -13.12
CA VAL A 80 20.28 -5.53 -13.26
C VAL A 80 20.91 -5.86 -14.62
N GLN A 81 20.48 -5.18 -15.68
CA GLN A 81 21.07 -5.33 -17.00
C GLN A 81 22.57 -5.00 -17.00
N GLN A 82 22.96 -3.92 -16.32
CA GLN A 82 24.37 -3.56 -16.17
C GLN A 82 25.17 -4.58 -15.35
N LEU A 83 24.57 -5.16 -14.29
CA LEU A 83 25.21 -6.18 -13.46
C LEU A 83 25.46 -7.48 -14.22
N VAL A 84 24.55 -7.87 -15.11
CA VAL A 84 24.65 -9.13 -15.86
C VAL A 84 25.28 -8.95 -17.25
N GLU A 85 25.66 -7.71 -17.62
CA GLU A 85 26.29 -7.43 -18.91
C GLU A 85 27.62 -8.19 -19.04
N GLY A 86 27.70 -9.06 -20.05
CA GLY A 86 28.85 -9.91 -20.29
C GLY A 86 28.82 -11.29 -19.59
N ALA A 87 27.81 -11.54 -18.75
CA ALA A 87 27.60 -12.88 -18.19
C ALA A 87 26.77 -13.74 -19.17
N SER A 88 27.03 -15.05 -19.14
CA SER A 88 26.28 -16.02 -19.96
C SER A 88 26.03 -17.29 -19.16
N GLY A 89 24.82 -17.87 -19.31
CA GLY A 89 24.43 -19.10 -18.66
C GLY A 89 23.15 -18.99 -17.86
N LEU A 90 22.87 -19.95 -16.99
CA LEU A 90 21.73 -19.96 -16.09
C LEU A 90 22.13 -19.38 -14.74
N VAL A 91 21.27 -18.52 -14.21
CA VAL A 91 21.44 -17.92 -12.87
C VAL A 91 21.31 -19.01 -11.81
N THR A 92 22.30 -19.11 -10.95
CA THR A 92 22.25 -19.97 -9.76
C THR A 92 21.40 -19.35 -8.66
N ALA A 93 20.96 -20.16 -7.69
CA ALA A 93 20.20 -19.66 -6.54
C ALA A 93 21.03 -18.65 -5.71
N GLN A 94 22.34 -18.84 -5.63
CA GLN A 94 23.25 -17.96 -4.90
C GLN A 94 23.42 -16.61 -5.62
N GLU A 95 23.65 -16.61 -6.93
CA GLU A 95 23.74 -15.38 -7.74
C GLU A 95 22.43 -14.59 -7.70
N SER A 96 21.28 -15.27 -7.76
CA SER A 96 19.97 -14.63 -7.61
C SER A 96 19.84 -13.90 -6.27
N GLN A 97 20.32 -14.52 -5.18
CA GLN A 97 20.25 -13.91 -3.86
C GLN A 97 21.24 -12.74 -3.73
N GLU A 98 22.44 -12.85 -4.26
CA GLU A 98 23.44 -11.77 -4.26
C GLU A 98 22.92 -10.53 -5.02
N ILE A 99 22.27 -10.72 -6.18
CA ILE A 99 21.65 -9.63 -6.93
C ILE A 99 20.51 -8.98 -6.13
N LEU A 100 19.66 -9.77 -5.47
CA LEU A 100 18.59 -9.25 -4.63
C LEU A 100 19.13 -8.48 -3.43
N ASP A 101 20.16 -8.97 -2.77
CA ASP A 101 20.79 -8.33 -1.63
C ASP A 101 21.45 -7.00 -2.03
N GLU A 102 22.10 -6.94 -3.20
CA GLU A 102 22.67 -5.72 -3.75
C GLU A 102 21.57 -4.68 -4.05
N ILE A 103 20.48 -5.06 -4.72
CA ILE A 103 19.34 -4.19 -5.01
C ILE A 103 18.68 -3.70 -3.71
N THR A 104 18.53 -4.59 -2.72
CA THR A 104 17.94 -4.28 -1.42
C THR A 104 18.82 -3.33 -0.62
N SER A 105 20.14 -3.47 -0.71
CA SER A 105 21.08 -2.56 -0.04
C SER A 105 20.98 -1.13 -0.57
N GLN A 106 20.71 -0.98 -1.85
CA GLN A 106 20.53 0.32 -2.48
C GLN A 106 19.15 0.92 -2.25
N ASN A 107 18.11 0.09 -2.14
CA ASN A 107 16.75 0.54 -1.91
C ASN A 107 15.98 -0.37 -0.95
N HIS A 108 15.97 0.01 0.33
CA HIS A 108 15.39 -0.77 1.42
C HIS A 108 13.89 -1.03 1.26
N LEU A 109 13.14 -0.16 0.55
CA LEU A 109 11.72 -0.36 0.26
C LEU A 109 11.50 -1.55 -0.69
N ILE A 110 12.44 -1.82 -1.57
CA ILE A 110 12.39 -2.95 -2.50
C ILE A 110 12.50 -4.27 -1.73
N GLY A 111 13.39 -4.34 -0.75
CA GLY A 111 13.56 -5.54 0.08
C GLY A 111 12.31 -5.95 0.85
N LEU A 112 11.48 -4.99 1.27
CA LEU A 112 10.21 -5.28 1.95
C LEU A 112 9.20 -6.01 1.05
N PHE A 113 9.26 -5.78 -0.26
CA PHE A 113 8.33 -6.38 -1.22
C PHE A 113 8.88 -7.64 -1.90
N PHE A 114 10.19 -7.86 -1.90
CA PHE A 114 10.85 -8.82 -2.78
C PHE A 114 11.81 -9.80 -2.11
N GLY A 115 12.00 -9.70 -0.80
CA GLY A 115 12.98 -10.52 -0.06
C GLY A 115 12.77 -12.04 -0.14
N THR A 116 11.69 -12.52 -0.78
CA THR A 116 11.38 -13.96 -0.93
C THR A 116 11.35 -14.44 -2.39
N CYS A 117 11.64 -13.56 -3.35
CA CYS A 117 11.67 -13.96 -4.76
C CYS A 117 12.92 -14.78 -5.06
N ASN A 118 12.76 -15.87 -5.83
CA ASN A 118 13.86 -16.68 -6.32
C ASN A 118 13.83 -16.68 -7.85
N PHE A 119 14.91 -16.21 -8.47
CA PHE A 119 15.06 -16.11 -9.92
C PHE A 119 16.02 -17.15 -10.48
N SER A 120 16.39 -18.17 -9.69
CA SER A 120 17.26 -19.26 -10.15
C SER A 120 16.63 -20.02 -11.32
N GLY A 121 17.47 -20.48 -12.25
CA GLY A 121 17.02 -21.24 -13.42
C GLY A 121 16.58 -20.39 -14.62
N ASN A 122 16.58 -19.06 -14.52
CA ASN A 122 16.37 -18.18 -15.66
C ASN A 122 17.70 -17.97 -16.43
N ASP A 123 17.59 -17.70 -17.71
CA ASP A 123 18.73 -17.26 -18.51
C ASP A 123 19.16 -15.87 -18.06
N VAL A 124 20.47 -15.66 -17.90
CA VAL A 124 21.05 -14.38 -17.47
C VAL A 124 20.61 -13.24 -18.36
N SER A 125 20.48 -13.46 -19.67
CA SER A 125 20.05 -12.46 -20.64
C SER A 125 18.59 -12.01 -20.43
N GLN A 126 17.74 -12.85 -19.85
CA GLN A 126 16.34 -12.57 -19.60
C GLN A 126 16.06 -12.10 -18.17
N LEU A 127 17.05 -12.24 -17.29
CA LEU A 127 16.92 -11.94 -15.86
C LEU A 127 16.38 -10.53 -15.59
N PRO A 128 16.88 -9.43 -16.21
CA PRO A 128 16.36 -8.08 -15.96
C PRO A 128 14.88 -7.97 -16.25
N ALA A 129 14.44 -8.49 -17.38
CA ALA A 129 13.03 -8.43 -17.80
C ALA A 129 12.13 -9.28 -16.90
N VAL A 130 12.54 -10.50 -16.55
CA VAL A 130 11.79 -11.39 -15.66
C VAL A 130 11.67 -10.79 -14.26
N MET A 131 12.74 -10.19 -13.74
CA MET A 131 12.71 -9.49 -12.46
C MET A 131 11.75 -8.30 -12.50
N ALA A 132 11.85 -7.44 -13.51
CA ALA A 132 10.98 -6.27 -13.64
C ALA A 132 9.51 -6.67 -13.75
N GLU A 133 9.18 -7.70 -14.54
CA GLU A 133 7.81 -8.19 -14.69
C GLU A 133 7.27 -8.79 -13.39
N THR A 134 8.06 -9.60 -12.71
CA THR A 134 7.71 -10.17 -11.40
C THR A 134 7.44 -9.05 -10.38
N PHE A 135 8.26 -8.01 -10.37
CA PHE A 135 8.11 -6.87 -9.49
C PHE A 135 6.83 -6.09 -9.81
N ARG A 136 6.58 -5.77 -11.06
CA ARG A 136 5.34 -5.10 -11.49
C ARG A 136 4.10 -5.92 -11.11
N SER A 137 4.13 -7.24 -11.30
CA SER A 137 3.04 -8.15 -10.95
C SER A 137 2.76 -8.19 -9.46
N ASN A 138 3.81 -8.37 -8.64
CA ASN A 138 3.68 -8.42 -7.18
C ASN A 138 3.18 -7.10 -6.61
N LEU A 139 3.72 -5.97 -7.05
CA LEU A 139 3.27 -4.65 -6.62
C LEU A 139 1.82 -4.39 -7.04
N ASN A 140 1.44 -4.78 -8.24
CA ASN A 140 0.07 -4.62 -8.71
C ASN A 140 -0.91 -5.46 -7.89
N SER A 141 -0.56 -6.72 -7.60
CA SER A 141 -1.33 -7.60 -6.71
C SER A 141 -1.47 -7.01 -5.31
N TYR A 142 -0.38 -6.46 -4.75
CA TYR A 142 -0.40 -5.80 -3.45
C TYR A 142 -1.33 -4.58 -3.43
N ILE A 143 -1.27 -3.71 -4.45
CA ILE A 143 -2.13 -2.54 -4.57
C ILE A 143 -3.60 -2.96 -4.61
N TRP A 144 -3.96 -3.94 -5.44
CA TRP A 144 -5.33 -4.44 -5.53
C TRP A 144 -5.83 -5.04 -4.22
N HIS A 145 -4.98 -5.76 -3.51
CA HIS A 145 -5.31 -6.29 -2.17
C HIS A 145 -5.62 -5.16 -1.18
N ARG A 146 -4.82 -4.09 -1.20
CA ARG A 146 -5.04 -2.90 -0.35
C ARG A 146 -6.32 -2.15 -0.69
N VAL A 147 -6.62 -1.99 -1.97
CA VAL A 147 -7.90 -1.41 -2.42
C VAL A 147 -9.09 -2.24 -1.92
N GLY A 148 -9.03 -3.56 -2.05
CA GLY A 148 -10.07 -4.46 -1.54
C GLY A 148 -10.25 -4.34 -0.02
N TRP A 149 -9.17 -4.30 0.76
CA TRP A 149 -9.24 -4.09 2.20
C TRP A 149 -9.80 -2.71 2.58
N ALA A 150 -9.40 -1.64 1.89
CA ALA A 150 -9.94 -0.31 2.12
C ALA A 150 -11.45 -0.27 1.89
N PHE A 151 -11.92 -0.87 0.79
CA PHE A 151 -13.36 -1.00 0.51
C PHE A 151 -14.09 -1.79 1.59
N PHE A 152 -13.55 -2.95 2.01
CA PHE A 152 -14.13 -3.76 3.08
C PHE A 152 -14.27 -2.97 4.39
N VAL A 153 -13.24 -2.26 4.81
CA VAL A 153 -13.25 -1.45 6.05
C VAL A 153 -14.30 -0.33 5.96
N ILE A 154 -14.45 0.31 4.79
CA ILE A 154 -15.48 1.32 4.57
C ILE A 154 -16.88 0.72 4.74
N VAL A 155 -17.15 -0.42 4.11
CA VAL A 155 -18.45 -1.10 4.21
C VAL A 155 -18.77 -1.46 5.66
N VAL A 156 -17.80 -2.03 6.38
CA VAL A 156 -17.96 -2.38 7.81
C VAL A 156 -18.25 -1.13 8.64
N ALA A 157 -17.54 -0.03 8.43
CA ALA A 157 -17.77 1.21 9.16
C ALA A 157 -19.16 1.80 8.91
N VAL A 158 -19.65 1.76 7.66
CA VAL A 158 -21.01 2.20 7.31
C VAL A 158 -22.05 1.32 8.00
N VAL A 159 -21.88 0.01 8.00
CA VAL A 159 -22.76 -0.93 8.69
C VAL A 159 -22.80 -0.64 10.19
N ILE A 160 -21.62 -0.47 10.83
CA ILE A 160 -21.55 -0.12 12.26
C ILE A 160 -22.27 1.21 12.54
N ALA A 161 -22.05 2.25 11.73
CA ALA A 161 -22.69 3.54 11.91
C ALA A 161 -24.23 3.45 11.83
N ILE A 162 -24.75 2.61 10.94
CA ILE A 162 -26.21 2.39 10.81
C ILE A 162 -26.77 1.61 12.00
N PHE A 163 -26.08 0.55 12.45
CA PHE A 163 -26.55 -0.32 13.55
C PHE A 163 -26.39 0.34 14.93
N ALA A 164 -25.33 1.13 15.16
CA ALA A 164 -25.10 1.82 16.41
C ALA A 164 -26.23 2.80 16.77
N ARG A 165 -26.94 3.36 15.77
CA ARG A 165 -28.11 4.21 15.98
C ARG A 165 -29.32 3.48 16.57
N LYS A 166 -29.47 2.17 16.33
CA LYS A 166 -30.65 1.40 16.76
C LYS A 166 -30.70 1.09 18.25
N ARG A 167 -29.65 1.44 19.02
CA ARG A 167 -29.61 1.27 20.47
C ARG A 167 -29.60 2.65 21.16
N PRO A 168 -30.76 3.26 21.47
CA PRO A 168 -30.77 4.35 22.44
C PRO A 168 -30.26 3.76 23.76
N ILE A 169 -29.15 4.33 24.29
CA ILE A 169 -28.72 4.03 25.65
C ILE A 169 -29.80 4.67 26.55
N SER A 170 -30.74 3.88 26.99
CA SER A 170 -31.67 4.26 28.04
C SER A 170 -30.87 4.25 29.35
N CYS A 171 -30.28 5.38 29.69
CA CYS A 171 -29.82 5.63 31.05
C CYS A 171 -31.09 5.98 31.86
N ASN A 172 -31.77 4.98 32.43
CA ASN A 172 -32.62 5.17 33.56
C ASN A 172 -31.72 5.45 34.76
N PHE A 173 -31.58 6.70 35.13
CA PHE A 173 -31.19 7.13 36.47
C PHE A 173 -32.47 7.16 37.30
N ASP A 174 -32.74 6.06 38.03
CA ASP A 174 -33.63 6.06 39.19
C ASP A 174 -32.86 6.55 40.43
#